data_5c7c771c8b2effd8c51fb37abbd16465
#
_entry.id   5c7c771c8b2effd8c51fb37abbd16465
#
_cell.length_a   1.000
_cell.length_b   1.000
_cell.length_c   1.000
_cell.angle_alpha   90.00
_cell.angle_beta   90.00
_cell.angle_gamma   90.00
#
_symmetry.space_group_name_H-M   'P 1'
#
loop_
_entity.id
_entity.type
_entity.pdbx_description
1 polymer ?
#
loop_
_entity_poly.entity_id
_entity_poly.type
_entity_poly.pdbx_seq_one_letter_code
_entity_poly.pdbx_strand_id
1 'polypeptide(L)'
;MSNALDPDIAVMKLSDGEKWGLQVYRNYSRAFGEHRVKEFVEQASPFDEEVKLFEQVAALVVSEEARVIPVIAAAYADDRLEEMFKREIPDGVPGGRSALMSGFGPLARLSQRIQMAFAFGWLSKDLLIEFDHIRKIRNDLSHKWDIELLARRMKELIEEKQTPFEEQLGDGVRLPENFHESMQPLDRFRVRAIWMLGRLTYETRLWVPALKAGIAPEEALYGPNAPIMLRSIAALSVESTKAIART
;
A
#
# COMPACT_ATOMS: atom_id res chain seq x y z
N MET A 1 2.53 12.36 34.04
CA MET A 1 3.50 11.30 33.71
C MET A 1 3.43 10.25 34.81
N SER A 2 3.26 8.97 34.45
CA SER A 2 3.24 7.88 35.43
C SER A 2 4.61 7.78 36.10
N ASN A 3 4.65 7.82 37.45
CA ASN A 3 5.85 7.62 38.24
C ASN A 3 6.19 6.13 38.43
N ALA A 4 5.79 5.27 37.51
CA ALA A 4 6.02 3.83 37.56
C ALA A 4 6.89 3.38 36.39
N LEU A 5 7.74 2.40 36.65
CA LEU A 5 8.51 1.72 35.60
C LEU A 5 7.57 0.88 34.73
N ASP A 6 7.88 0.80 33.43
CA ASP A 6 7.21 -0.16 32.55
C ASP A 6 7.45 -1.59 33.05
N PRO A 7 6.46 -2.51 32.97
CA PRO A 7 6.54 -3.85 33.57
C PRO A 7 7.76 -4.66 33.13
N ASP A 8 8.16 -4.53 31.88
CA ASP A 8 9.32 -5.22 31.30
C ASP A 8 10.65 -4.67 31.84
N ILE A 9 10.74 -3.34 32.07
CA ILE A 9 11.90 -2.73 32.72
C ILE A 9 12.00 -3.12 34.19
N ALA A 10 10.86 -3.17 34.88
CA ALA A 10 10.80 -3.49 36.28
C ALA A 10 11.40 -4.88 36.60
N VAL A 11 11.20 -5.86 35.70
CA VAL A 11 11.69 -7.24 35.88
C VAL A 11 13.14 -7.46 35.40
N MET A 12 13.78 -6.46 34.78
CA MET A 12 15.17 -6.58 34.31
C MET A 12 16.14 -6.71 35.51
N LYS A 13 17.20 -7.48 35.31
CA LYS A 13 18.30 -7.63 36.30
C LYS A 13 19.25 -6.43 36.24
N LEU A 14 18.76 -5.25 36.56
CA LEU A 14 19.48 -3.98 36.59
C LEU A 14 19.29 -3.33 37.96
N SER A 15 20.21 -2.46 38.33
CA SER A 15 20.04 -1.61 39.52
C SER A 15 18.88 -0.63 39.33
N ASP A 16 18.33 -0.11 40.41
CA ASP A 16 17.21 0.85 40.32
C ASP A 16 17.56 2.09 39.52
N GLY A 17 18.80 2.60 39.63
CA GLY A 17 19.27 3.73 38.83
C GLY A 17 19.31 3.42 37.32
N GLU A 18 19.78 2.22 36.94
CA GLU A 18 19.78 1.80 35.53
C GLU A 18 18.36 1.60 34.98
N LYS A 19 17.47 1.03 35.79
CA LYS A 19 16.03 0.89 35.39
C LYS A 19 15.42 2.25 35.15
N TRP A 20 15.61 3.20 36.03
CA TRP A 20 15.09 4.56 35.86
C TRP A 20 15.76 5.28 34.68
N GLY A 21 17.04 5.12 34.46
CA GLY A 21 17.74 5.65 33.30
C GLY A 21 17.12 5.11 31.99
N LEU A 22 16.89 3.80 31.94
CA LEU A 22 16.25 3.16 30.77
C LEU A 22 14.81 3.62 30.56
N GLN A 23 14.04 3.81 31.63
CA GLN A 23 12.68 4.35 31.56
C GLN A 23 12.65 5.79 31.04
N VAL A 24 13.54 6.63 31.51
CA VAL A 24 13.67 8.02 31.04
C VAL A 24 14.03 8.04 29.55
N TYR A 25 15.01 7.23 29.14
CA TYR A 25 15.39 7.10 27.73
C TYR A 25 14.21 6.63 26.86
N ARG A 26 13.48 5.61 27.29
CA ARG A 26 12.30 5.10 26.58
C ARG A 26 11.20 6.15 26.44
N ASN A 27 10.89 6.87 27.52
CA ASN A 27 9.89 7.94 27.49
C ASN A 27 10.29 9.06 26.52
N TYR A 28 11.57 9.43 26.53
CA TYR A 28 12.11 10.44 25.62
C TYR A 28 12.05 9.98 24.16
N SER A 29 12.48 8.75 23.89
CA SER A 29 12.43 8.16 22.54
C SER A 29 11.01 8.05 22.01
N ARG A 30 10.04 7.70 22.86
CA ARG A 30 8.62 7.66 22.50
C ARG A 30 8.09 9.05 22.14
N ALA A 31 8.29 10.03 23.00
CA ALA A 31 7.88 11.42 22.77
C ALA A 31 8.49 12.00 21.48
N PHE A 32 9.76 11.69 21.22
CA PHE A 32 10.47 12.10 20.03
C PHE A 32 9.92 11.42 18.78
N GLY A 33 9.61 10.12 18.88
CA GLY A 33 8.97 9.36 17.80
C GLY A 33 7.59 9.91 17.45
N GLU A 34 6.75 10.17 18.45
CA GLU A 34 5.42 10.78 18.26
C GLU A 34 5.50 12.15 17.59
N HIS A 35 6.46 12.99 17.99
CA HIS A 35 6.69 14.29 17.36
C HIS A 35 7.07 14.15 15.87
N ARG A 36 7.99 13.23 15.54
CA ARG A 36 8.40 12.98 14.15
C ARG A 36 7.26 12.46 13.29
N VAL A 37 6.44 11.54 13.83
CA VAL A 37 5.25 11.05 13.12
C VAL A 37 4.28 12.20 12.84
N LYS A 38 4.06 13.08 13.83
CA LYS A 38 3.19 14.24 13.67
C LYS A 38 3.69 15.18 12.58
N GLU A 39 4.98 15.54 12.60
CA GLU A 39 5.60 16.38 11.58
C GLU A 39 5.49 15.72 10.18
N PHE A 40 5.73 14.41 10.08
CA PHE A 40 5.57 13.67 8.83
C PHE A 40 4.13 13.75 8.31
N VAL A 41 3.12 13.51 9.17
CA VAL A 41 1.70 13.57 8.79
C VAL A 41 1.31 14.96 8.30
N GLU A 42 1.80 16.02 8.95
CA GLU A 42 1.57 17.41 8.53
C GLU A 42 2.21 17.71 7.16
N GLN A 43 3.38 17.15 6.87
CA GLN A 43 4.07 17.30 5.59
C GLN A 43 3.52 16.39 4.47
N ALA A 44 2.79 15.34 4.80
CA ALA A 44 2.24 14.38 3.84
C ALA A 44 1.12 14.93 2.95
N SER A 45 0.63 16.14 3.21
CA SER A 45 -0.34 16.90 2.41
C SER A 45 0.42 17.84 1.44
N PRO A 46 -0.05 18.14 0.21
CA PRO A 46 -1.34 17.73 -0.40
C PRO A 46 -1.28 16.39 -1.16
N PHE A 47 -2.44 15.78 -1.36
CA PHE A 47 -2.61 14.46 -2.01
C PHE A 47 -3.83 14.41 -2.97
N ASP A 48 -4.42 15.54 -3.29
CA ASP A 48 -5.68 15.61 -4.05
C ASP A 48 -5.55 15.02 -5.46
N GLU A 49 -4.38 15.17 -6.08
CA GLU A 49 -4.12 14.63 -7.42
C GLU A 49 -4.07 13.10 -7.41
N GLU A 50 -3.42 12.52 -6.42
CA GLU A 50 -3.33 11.06 -6.27
C GLU A 50 -4.71 10.44 -6.00
N VAL A 51 -5.51 11.07 -5.14
CA VAL A 51 -6.88 10.63 -4.83
C VAL A 51 -7.77 10.71 -6.06
N LYS A 52 -7.71 11.80 -6.82
CA LYS A 52 -8.46 11.97 -8.06
C LYS A 52 -8.07 10.94 -9.12
N LEU A 53 -6.78 10.63 -9.24
CA LEU A 53 -6.31 9.62 -10.16
C LEU A 53 -6.77 8.21 -9.76
N PHE A 54 -6.76 7.93 -8.46
CA PHE A 54 -7.32 6.68 -7.93
C PHE A 54 -8.84 6.58 -8.20
N GLU A 55 -9.61 7.65 -8.02
CA GLU A 55 -11.04 7.69 -8.33
C GLU A 55 -11.30 7.31 -9.79
N GLN A 56 -10.50 7.85 -10.72
CA GLN A 56 -10.65 7.53 -12.15
C GLN A 56 -10.36 6.06 -12.44
N VAL A 57 -9.29 5.48 -11.88
CA VAL A 57 -8.99 4.07 -12.12
C VAL A 57 -9.99 3.15 -11.43
N ALA A 58 -10.49 3.49 -10.25
CA ALA A 58 -11.53 2.74 -9.56
C ALA A 58 -12.83 2.70 -10.39
N ALA A 59 -13.23 3.83 -10.99
CA ALA A 59 -14.37 3.89 -11.90
C ALA A 59 -14.19 2.98 -13.12
N LEU A 60 -13.00 2.90 -13.70
CA LEU A 60 -12.70 1.96 -14.80
C LEU A 60 -12.82 0.50 -14.32
N VAL A 61 -12.30 0.15 -13.15
CA VAL A 61 -12.42 -1.22 -12.61
C VAL A 61 -13.87 -1.60 -12.36
N VAL A 62 -14.72 -0.67 -11.96
CA VAL A 62 -16.16 -0.91 -11.77
C VAL A 62 -16.87 -1.16 -13.11
N SER A 63 -16.56 -0.39 -14.14
CA SER A 63 -17.32 -0.38 -15.42
C SER A 63 -16.83 -1.40 -16.44
N GLU A 64 -15.54 -1.76 -16.42
CA GLU A 64 -14.93 -2.59 -17.46
C GLU A 64 -15.17 -4.09 -17.25
N GLU A 65 -15.04 -4.86 -18.34
CA GLU A 65 -15.07 -6.32 -18.25
C GLU A 65 -13.91 -6.84 -17.40
N ALA A 66 -14.16 -7.87 -16.62
CA ALA A 66 -13.19 -8.42 -15.69
C ALA A 66 -11.86 -8.87 -16.31
N ARG A 67 -11.86 -9.31 -17.55
CA ARG A 67 -10.64 -9.68 -18.29
C ARG A 67 -9.71 -8.48 -18.55
N VAL A 68 -10.26 -7.27 -18.55
CA VAL A 68 -9.49 -6.03 -18.77
C VAL A 68 -8.85 -5.53 -17.47
N ILE A 69 -9.39 -5.89 -16.32
CA ILE A 69 -8.94 -5.42 -15.01
C ILE A 69 -7.45 -5.69 -14.76
N PRO A 70 -6.88 -6.88 -15.03
CA PRO A 70 -5.44 -7.11 -14.86
C PRO A 70 -4.57 -6.20 -15.72
N VAL A 71 -5.07 -5.80 -16.89
CA VAL A 71 -4.37 -4.87 -17.79
C VAL A 71 -4.41 -3.46 -17.21
N ILE A 72 -5.58 -2.99 -16.76
CA ILE A 72 -5.75 -1.69 -16.11
C ILE A 72 -4.87 -1.62 -14.85
N ALA A 73 -4.98 -2.63 -13.98
CA ALA A 73 -4.24 -2.68 -12.73
C ALA A 73 -2.72 -2.69 -12.96
N ALA A 74 -2.24 -3.47 -13.94
CA ALA A 74 -0.82 -3.51 -14.26
C ALA A 74 -0.30 -2.19 -14.86
N ALA A 75 -1.10 -1.55 -15.73
CA ALA A 75 -0.74 -0.25 -16.30
C ALA A 75 -0.69 0.85 -15.24
N TYR A 76 -1.69 0.89 -14.36
CA TYR A 76 -1.71 1.82 -13.24
C TYR A 76 -0.54 1.60 -12.27
N ALA A 77 -0.24 0.33 -11.95
CA ALA A 77 0.88 0.00 -11.08
C ALA A 77 2.23 0.41 -11.71
N ASP A 78 2.38 0.20 -13.01
CA ASP A 78 3.59 0.59 -13.73
C ASP A 78 3.82 2.11 -13.65
N ASP A 79 2.76 2.88 -13.89
CA ASP A 79 2.77 4.34 -13.80
C ASP A 79 3.07 4.84 -12.37
N ARG A 80 2.40 4.30 -11.35
CA ARG A 80 2.63 4.70 -9.95
C ARG A 80 4.04 4.36 -9.47
N LEU A 81 4.55 3.19 -9.79
CA LEU A 81 5.93 2.81 -9.47
C LEU A 81 6.93 3.68 -10.22
N GLU A 82 6.68 3.99 -11.50
CA GLU A 82 7.53 4.88 -12.27
C GLU A 82 7.64 6.26 -11.63
N GLU A 83 6.50 6.86 -11.27
CA GLU A 83 6.47 8.16 -10.60
C GLU A 83 7.18 8.13 -9.22
N MET A 84 7.00 7.05 -8.45
CA MET A 84 7.74 6.86 -7.20
C MET A 84 9.26 6.83 -7.47
N PHE A 85 9.73 6.02 -8.42
CA PHE A 85 11.15 5.94 -8.74
C PHE A 85 11.70 7.27 -9.29
N LYS A 86 10.93 7.98 -10.11
CA LYS A 86 11.33 9.32 -10.60
C LYS A 86 11.50 10.33 -9.47
N ARG A 87 10.66 10.26 -8.47
CA ARG A 87 10.71 11.15 -7.30
C ARG A 87 11.88 10.80 -6.38
N GLU A 88 12.13 9.50 -6.17
CA GLU A 88 13.09 9.04 -5.16
C GLU A 88 14.53 8.93 -5.68
N ILE A 89 14.72 8.72 -6.98
CA ILE A 89 16.05 8.65 -7.61
C ILE A 89 16.51 10.04 -8.04
N PRO A 90 17.70 10.50 -7.60
CA PRO A 90 18.23 11.79 -8.00
C PRO A 90 18.47 11.89 -9.52
N ASP A 91 18.33 13.07 -10.10
CA ASP A 91 18.65 13.31 -11.52
C ASP A 91 20.13 13.12 -11.85
N GLY A 92 21.02 13.32 -10.86
CA GLY A 92 22.46 13.27 -11.01
C GLY A 92 23.08 11.87 -11.06
N VAL A 93 22.29 10.79 -11.23
CA VAL A 93 22.87 9.45 -11.41
C VAL A 93 23.68 9.36 -12.69
N PRO A 94 24.80 8.62 -12.73
CA PRO A 94 25.58 8.43 -13.94
C PRO A 94 24.71 7.89 -15.09
N GLY A 95 24.76 8.54 -16.24
CA GLY A 95 23.90 8.24 -17.40
C GLY A 95 22.51 8.87 -17.36
N GLY A 96 22.15 9.54 -16.25
CA GLY A 96 20.87 10.19 -16.04
C GLY A 96 19.75 9.25 -15.61
N ARG A 97 18.81 9.77 -14.83
CA ARG A 97 17.62 9.00 -14.35
C ARG A 97 16.82 8.40 -15.50
N SER A 98 16.70 9.10 -16.64
CA SER A 98 15.97 8.62 -17.81
C SER A 98 16.57 7.33 -18.38
N ALA A 99 17.89 7.14 -18.35
CA ALA A 99 18.53 5.91 -18.80
C ALA A 99 18.19 4.70 -17.92
N LEU A 100 17.90 4.91 -16.65
CA LEU A 100 17.44 3.83 -15.75
C LEU A 100 16.00 3.40 -16.05
N MET A 101 15.16 4.34 -16.48
CA MET A 101 13.70 4.17 -16.57
C MET A 101 13.23 3.71 -17.96
N SER A 102 14.07 3.77 -19.00
CA SER A 102 13.69 3.51 -20.38
C SER A 102 14.63 2.54 -21.09
N GLY A 103 14.20 2.00 -22.23
CA GLY A 103 14.98 1.14 -23.08
C GLY A 103 15.42 -0.15 -22.39
N PHE A 104 16.73 -0.33 -22.22
CA PHE A 104 17.33 -1.47 -21.50
C PHE A 104 17.67 -1.18 -20.03
N GLY A 105 17.21 -0.06 -19.52
CA GLY A 105 17.46 0.34 -18.13
C GLY A 105 16.87 -0.65 -17.11
N PRO A 106 17.47 -0.73 -15.91
CA PRO A 106 17.06 -1.68 -14.88
C PRO A 106 15.66 -1.41 -14.29
N LEU A 107 15.04 -0.29 -14.62
CA LEU A 107 13.69 0.11 -14.19
C LEU A 107 12.74 0.35 -15.38
N ALA A 108 13.11 -0.16 -16.59
CA ALA A 108 12.31 0.06 -17.78
C ALA A 108 11.01 -0.75 -17.84
N ARG A 109 10.85 -1.79 -17.01
CA ARG A 109 9.71 -2.70 -17.03
C ARG A 109 9.07 -2.82 -15.67
N LEU A 110 7.75 -3.00 -15.62
CA LEU A 110 6.99 -3.21 -14.38
C LEU A 110 7.61 -4.28 -13.48
N SER A 111 8.02 -5.45 -14.04
CA SER A 111 8.65 -6.51 -13.24
C SER A 111 9.94 -6.07 -12.54
N GLN A 112 10.73 -5.26 -13.21
CA GLN A 112 11.98 -4.72 -12.65
C GLN A 112 11.68 -3.68 -11.55
N ARG A 113 10.68 -2.81 -11.77
CA ARG A 113 10.22 -1.84 -10.76
C ARG A 113 9.70 -2.56 -9.51
N ILE A 114 8.90 -3.60 -9.65
CA ILE A 114 8.41 -4.41 -8.51
C ILE A 114 9.60 -5.02 -7.75
N GLN A 115 10.54 -5.66 -8.44
CA GLN A 115 11.71 -6.29 -7.82
C GLN A 115 12.60 -5.27 -7.10
N MET A 116 12.83 -4.11 -7.70
CA MET A 116 13.66 -3.07 -7.09
C MET A 116 12.94 -2.39 -5.92
N ALA A 117 11.64 -2.14 -6.01
CA ALA A 117 10.86 -1.62 -4.89
C ALA A 117 10.90 -2.60 -3.70
N PHE A 118 10.81 -3.91 -3.99
CA PHE A 118 10.96 -4.95 -2.97
C PHE A 118 12.36 -4.94 -2.35
N ALA A 119 13.40 -4.91 -3.18
CA ALA A 119 14.79 -4.92 -2.71
C ALA A 119 15.14 -3.71 -1.84
N PHE A 120 14.56 -2.55 -2.12
CA PHE A 120 14.76 -1.33 -1.34
C PHE A 120 13.81 -1.20 -0.15
N GLY A 121 12.82 -2.08 0.01
CA GLY A 121 11.79 -1.94 1.03
C GLY A 121 10.95 -0.67 0.88
N TRP A 122 10.71 -0.23 -0.35
CA TRP A 122 10.02 1.03 -0.67
C TRP A 122 8.50 0.94 -0.67
N LEU A 123 7.96 -0.25 -0.53
CA LEU A 123 6.55 -0.54 -0.35
C LEU A 123 6.40 -1.74 0.59
N SER A 124 5.21 -1.97 1.09
CA SER A 124 4.91 -3.17 1.84
C SER A 124 5.13 -4.44 1.00
N LYS A 125 5.65 -5.47 1.63
CA LYS A 125 5.94 -6.74 0.98
C LYS A 125 4.69 -7.37 0.38
N ASP A 126 3.58 -7.32 1.11
CA ASP A 126 2.32 -7.93 0.70
C ASP A 126 1.79 -7.29 -0.58
N LEU A 127 1.82 -5.95 -0.65
CA LEU A 127 1.41 -5.22 -1.85
C LEU A 127 2.25 -5.58 -3.07
N LEU A 128 3.56 -5.71 -2.90
CA LEU A 128 4.45 -6.08 -4.00
C LEU A 128 4.19 -7.51 -4.50
N ILE A 129 3.87 -8.44 -3.61
CA ILE A 129 3.48 -9.82 -3.98
C ILE A 129 2.16 -9.80 -4.77
N GLU A 130 1.17 -9.04 -4.33
CA GLU A 130 -0.11 -8.91 -5.04
C GLU A 130 0.08 -8.36 -6.47
N PHE A 131 0.91 -7.34 -6.63
CA PHE A 131 1.21 -6.80 -7.97
C PHE A 131 2.01 -7.75 -8.85
N ASP A 132 2.87 -8.58 -8.30
CA ASP A 132 3.52 -9.64 -9.08
C ASP A 132 2.50 -10.68 -9.59
N HIS A 133 1.48 -11.00 -8.79
CA HIS A 133 0.37 -11.86 -9.22
C HIS A 133 -0.45 -11.21 -10.34
N ILE A 134 -0.84 -9.95 -10.20
CA ILE A 134 -1.54 -9.21 -11.27
C ILE A 134 -0.73 -9.19 -12.56
N ARG A 135 0.56 -8.94 -12.48
CA ARG A 135 1.47 -8.95 -13.62
C ARG A 135 1.50 -10.32 -14.32
N LYS A 136 1.53 -11.42 -13.54
CA LYS A 136 1.46 -12.78 -14.07
C LYS A 136 0.13 -13.05 -14.76
N ILE A 137 -0.99 -12.67 -14.14
CA ILE A 137 -2.33 -12.80 -14.73
C ILE A 137 -2.40 -12.05 -16.08
N ARG A 138 -1.94 -10.79 -16.11
CA ARG A 138 -1.89 -9.99 -17.34
C ARG A 138 -1.06 -10.66 -18.43
N ASN A 139 0.09 -11.24 -18.09
CA ASN A 139 0.96 -11.91 -19.05
C ASN A 139 0.31 -13.21 -19.58
N ASP A 140 -0.31 -14.00 -18.71
CA ASP A 140 -1.03 -15.22 -19.11
C ASP A 140 -2.16 -14.88 -20.11
N LEU A 141 -2.92 -13.79 -19.86
CA LEU A 141 -3.96 -13.29 -20.77
C LEU A 141 -3.41 -12.84 -22.12
N SER A 142 -2.21 -12.29 -22.16
CA SER A 142 -1.59 -11.81 -23.41
C SER A 142 -1.15 -12.96 -24.32
N HIS A 143 -0.94 -14.15 -23.76
CA HIS A 143 -0.44 -15.31 -24.49
C HIS A 143 -1.46 -16.44 -24.71
N LYS A 144 -2.52 -16.47 -23.90
CA LYS A 144 -3.56 -17.51 -23.98
C LYS A 144 -4.92 -16.87 -23.76
N TRP A 145 -5.75 -17.00 -24.77
CA TRP A 145 -7.16 -16.60 -24.70
C TRP A 145 -7.99 -17.68 -23.99
N ASP A 146 -7.63 -17.97 -22.73
CA ASP A 146 -8.24 -19.02 -21.93
C ASP A 146 -8.99 -18.41 -20.73
N ILE A 147 -10.32 -18.38 -20.84
CA ILE A 147 -11.22 -17.81 -19.82
C ILE A 147 -11.17 -18.65 -18.53
N GLU A 148 -10.99 -19.97 -18.65
CA GLU A 148 -10.92 -20.86 -17.48
C GLU A 148 -9.60 -20.64 -16.71
N LEU A 149 -8.50 -20.42 -17.41
CA LEU A 149 -7.22 -20.05 -16.81
C LEU A 149 -7.35 -18.73 -16.05
N LEU A 150 -8.01 -17.75 -16.65
CA LEU A 150 -8.26 -16.45 -16.00
C LEU A 150 -9.08 -16.60 -14.72
N ALA A 151 -10.20 -17.32 -14.79
CA ALA A 151 -11.06 -17.56 -13.63
C ALA A 151 -10.30 -18.26 -12.49
N ARG A 152 -9.45 -19.26 -12.83
CA ARG A 152 -8.61 -19.94 -11.85
C ARG A 152 -7.58 -19.01 -11.20
N ARG A 153 -6.88 -18.20 -11.99
CA ARG A 153 -5.90 -17.22 -11.49
C ARG A 153 -6.52 -16.14 -10.63
N MET A 154 -7.68 -15.68 -11.02
CA MET A 154 -8.45 -14.72 -10.21
C MET A 154 -8.88 -15.34 -8.88
N LYS A 155 -9.30 -16.60 -8.88
CA LYS A 155 -9.66 -17.34 -7.68
C LYS A 155 -8.45 -17.51 -6.75
N GLU A 156 -7.30 -17.93 -7.28
CA GLU A 156 -6.05 -18.04 -6.51
C GLU A 156 -5.71 -16.72 -5.80
N LEU A 157 -5.80 -15.57 -6.49
CA LEU A 157 -5.54 -14.26 -5.89
C LEU A 157 -6.56 -13.90 -4.80
N ILE A 158 -7.83 -14.27 -4.95
CA ILE A 158 -8.90 -13.98 -3.99
C ILE A 158 -8.75 -14.84 -2.72
N GLU A 159 -8.32 -16.09 -2.86
CA GLU A 159 -8.15 -17.03 -1.74
C GLU A 159 -6.89 -16.74 -0.92
N GLU A 160 -5.89 -16.07 -1.50
CA GLU A 160 -4.77 -15.55 -0.73
C GLU A 160 -5.21 -14.33 0.09
N LYS A 161 -5.25 -14.51 1.39
CA LYS A 161 -5.58 -13.60 2.51
C LYS A 161 -6.05 -12.18 2.14
N GLN A 162 -7.11 -11.74 2.85
CA GLN A 162 -7.57 -10.35 2.93
C GLN A 162 -6.37 -9.40 3.08
N THR A 163 -6.40 -8.30 2.34
CA THR A 163 -5.40 -7.26 2.54
C THR A 163 -5.59 -6.65 3.91
N PRO A 164 -4.53 -6.45 4.71
CA PRO A 164 -4.61 -5.78 6.01
C PRO A 164 -5.28 -4.40 5.96
N PHE A 165 -5.48 -3.86 4.79
CA PHE A 165 -6.03 -2.54 4.53
C PHE A 165 -7.49 -2.39 5.03
N GLU A 166 -8.33 -3.42 4.91
CA GLU A 166 -9.70 -3.39 5.45
C GLU A 166 -9.71 -3.42 6.98
N GLU A 167 -8.80 -4.16 7.59
CA GLU A 167 -8.70 -4.26 9.05
C GLU A 167 -8.18 -2.97 9.70
N GLN A 168 -7.41 -2.17 8.95
CA GLN A 168 -6.76 -0.96 9.45
C GLN A 168 -7.64 0.29 9.39
N LEU A 169 -8.78 0.22 8.72
CA LEU A 169 -9.65 1.38 8.48
C LEU A 169 -10.58 1.74 9.66
N GLY A 170 -10.65 0.90 10.69
CA GLY A 170 -11.52 1.10 11.84
C GLY A 170 -13.02 0.95 11.54
N ASP A 171 -13.86 1.07 12.57
CA ASP A 171 -15.28 0.72 12.52
C ASP A 171 -16.15 1.59 11.58
N GLY A 172 -15.66 2.76 11.16
CA GLY A 172 -16.43 3.69 10.31
C GLY A 172 -16.45 3.35 8.82
N VAL A 173 -15.65 2.39 8.37
CA VAL A 173 -15.44 2.07 6.95
C VAL A 173 -15.62 0.58 6.66
N ARG A 174 -16.06 -0.21 7.63
CA ARG A 174 -16.26 -1.65 7.47
C ARG A 174 -17.42 -1.94 6.50
N LEU A 175 -17.14 -2.86 5.59
CA LEU A 175 -18.20 -3.52 4.84
C LEU A 175 -18.98 -4.44 5.80
N PRO A 176 -20.29 -4.69 5.54
CA PRO A 176 -21.07 -5.63 6.35
C PRO A 176 -20.36 -6.99 6.47
N GLU A 177 -20.51 -7.65 7.63
CA GLU A 177 -20.06 -9.03 7.80
C GLU A 177 -20.66 -9.89 6.68
N ASN A 178 -19.85 -10.79 6.12
CA ASN A 178 -20.21 -11.66 4.99
C ASN A 178 -20.53 -10.95 3.68
N PHE A 179 -20.21 -9.65 3.53
CA PHE A 179 -20.43 -8.91 2.28
C PHE A 179 -19.76 -9.60 1.08
N HIS A 180 -18.54 -10.09 1.28
CA HIS A 180 -17.79 -10.78 0.24
C HIS A 180 -18.32 -12.18 -0.08
N GLU A 181 -18.98 -12.86 0.87
CA GLU A 181 -19.51 -14.21 0.66
C GLU A 181 -20.69 -14.25 -0.31
N SER A 182 -21.46 -13.17 -0.37
CA SER A 182 -22.59 -13.03 -1.28
C SER A 182 -22.20 -12.69 -2.73
N MET A 183 -20.93 -12.29 -2.96
CA MET A 183 -20.46 -11.83 -4.26
C MET A 183 -20.02 -12.97 -5.18
N GLN A 184 -20.24 -12.78 -6.48
CA GLN A 184 -19.65 -13.66 -7.49
C GLN A 184 -18.12 -13.57 -7.48
N PRO A 185 -17.38 -14.63 -7.84
CA PRO A 185 -15.91 -14.62 -7.82
C PRO A 185 -15.30 -13.46 -8.60
N LEU A 186 -15.92 -13.06 -9.68
CA LEU A 186 -15.48 -11.97 -10.52
C LEU A 186 -15.61 -10.61 -9.84
N ASP A 187 -16.70 -10.39 -9.12
CA ASP A 187 -16.92 -9.16 -8.37
C ASP A 187 -15.97 -9.06 -7.18
N ARG A 188 -15.69 -10.18 -6.52
CA ARG A 188 -14.63 -10.24 -5.50
C ARG A 188 -13.27 -9.84 -6.05
N PHE A 189 -12.95 -10.28 -7.28
CA PHE A 189 -11.70 -9.89 -7.92
C PHE A 189 -11.68 -8.37 -8.23
N ARG A 190 -12.79 -7.79 -8.70
CA ARG A 190 -12.92 -6.33 -8.90
C ARG A 190 -12.69 -5.57 -7.61
N VAL A 191 -13.37 -5.99 -6.55
CA VAL A 191 -13.21 -5.38 -5.21
C VAL A 191 -11.76 -5.46 -4.76
N ARG A 192 -11.14 -6.64 -4.83
CA ARG A 192 -9.73 -6.79 -4.46
C ARG A 192 -8.81 -5.90 -5.29
N ALA A 193 -9.03 -5.79 -6.59
CA ALA A 193 -8.26 -4.90 -7.44
C ALA A 193 -8.38 -3.44 -7.00
N ILE A 194 -9.59 -2.95 -6.67
CA ILE A 194 -9.80 -1.59 -6.17
C ILE A 194 -9.02 -1.34 -4.89
N TRP A 195 -9.15 -2.21 -3.89
CA TRP A 195 -8.46 -2.06 -2.63
C TRP A 195 -6.94 -2.08 -2.78
N MET A 196 -6.43 -2.95 -3.63
CA MET A 196 -5.02 -3.07 -3.95
C MET A 196 -4.48 -1.81 -4.67
N LEU A 197 -5.23 -1.26 -5.63
CA LEU A 197 -4.86 -0.02 -6.34
C LEU A 197 -4.91 1.19 -5.40
N GLY A 198 -5.89 1.25 -4.51
CA GLY A 198 -5.97 2.28 -3.47
C GLY A 198 -4.76 2.23 -2.53
N ARG A 199 -4.41 1.05 -2.05
CA ARG A 199 -3.23 0.84 -1.23
C ARG A 199 -1.93 1.23 -1.97
N LEU A 200 -1.81 0.87 -3.23
CA LEU A 200 -0.66 1.26 -4.05
C LEU A 200 -0.55 2.79 -4.17
N THR A 201 -1.64 3.47 -4.47
CA THR A 201 -1.68 4.93 -4.56
C THR A 201 -1.18 5.58 -3.26
N TYR A 202 -1.63 5.06 -2.13
CA TYR A 202 -1.27 5.52 -0.81
C TYR A 202 0.20 5.25 -0.47
N GLU A 203 0.65 4.01 -0.61
CA GLU A 203 2.00 3.62 -0.26
C GLU A 203 3.04 4.25 -1.19
N THR A 204 2.82 4.28 -2.50
CA THR A 204 3.77 4.92 -3.43
C THR A 204 3.97 6.39 -3.13
N ARG A 205 2.98 7.07 -2.54
CA ARG A 205 3.08 8.49 -2.18
C ARG A 205 3.84 8.71 -0.87
N LEU A 206 3.64 7.86 0.13
CA LEU A 206 4.01 8.16 1.52
C LEU A 206 5.04 7.22 2.13
N TRP A 207 5.24 6.01 1.61
CA TRP A 207 6.11 5.01 2.24
C TRP A 207 7.57 5.44 2.31
N VAL A 208 8.13 5.86 1.17
CA VAL A 208 9.54 6.32 1.14
C VAL A 208 9.74 7.61 1.93
N PRO A 209 8.85 8.62 1.86
CA PRO A 209 8.90 9.76 2.77
C PRO A 209 8.94 9.40 4.25
N ALA A 210 8.14 8.42 4.70
CA ALA A 210 8.18 7.93 6.08
C ALA A 210 9.55 7.31 6.42
N LEU A 211 10.08 6.44 5.56
CA LEU A 211 11.43 5.88 5.73
C LEU A 211 12.50 6.97 5.83
N LYS A 212 12.44 7.98 4.97
CA LYS A 212 13.39 9.11 4.99
C LYS A 212 13.26 9.94 6.26
N ALA A 213 12.06 10.03 6.83
CA ALA A 213 11.84 10.65 8.14
C ALA A 213 12.37 9.76 9.29
N GLY A 214 12.82 8.53 9.01
CA GLY A 214 13.35 7.59 9.99
C GLY A 214 12.28 7.03 10.93
N ILE A 215 11.06 6.88 10.43
CA ILE A 215 9.93 6.24 11.11
C ILE A 215 9.50 5.00 10.34
N ALA A 216 9.02 3.98 11.06
CA ALA A 216 8.51 2.78 10.42
C ALA A 216 7.22 3.11 9.63
N PRO A 217 7.17 2.85 8.31
CA PRO A 217 5.99 3.19 7.51
C PRO A 217 4.71 2.54 8.02
N GLU A 218 4.77 1.30 8.51
CA GLU A 218 3.62 0.58 9.06
C GLU A 218 2.99 1.34 10.24
N GLU A 219 3.80 1.94 11.10
CA GLU A 219 3.35 2.71 12.25
C GLU A 219 2.84 4.10 11.86
N ALA A 220 3.47 4.72 10.86
CA ALA A 220 3.15 6.08 10.42
C ALA A 220 1.94 6.13 9.50
N LEU A 221 1.80 5.14 8.62
CA LEU A 221 0.78 5.12 7.57
C LEU A 221 -0.51 4.43 7.99
N TYR A 222 -0.44 3.50 8.95
CA TYR A 222 -1.54 2.67 9.39
C TYR A 222 -1.68 2.74 10.91
N GLY A 223 -2.65 3.47 11.38
CA GLY A 223 -2.87 3.63 12.81
C GLY A 223 -3.69 4.87 13.14
N PRO A 224 -3.83 5.20 14.42
CA PRO A 224 -4.70 6.31 14.85
C PRO A 224 -4.22 7.68 14.33
N ASN A 225 -2.95 7.81 14.00
CA ASN A 225 -2.34 9.04 13.46
C ASN A 225 -2.10 8.99 11.94
N ALA A 226 -2.72 8.03 11.24
CA ALA A 226 -2.56 7.91 9.80
C ALA A 226 -2.97 9.19 9.06
N PRO A 227 -2.29 9.54 7.95
CA PRO A 227 -2.67 10.67 7.10
C PRO A 227 -4.12 10.60 6.61
N ILE A 228 -4.75 11.77 6.48
CA ILE A 228 -6.15 11.88 6.01
C ILE A 228 -6.35 11.21 4.63
N MET A 229 -5.32 11.18 3.81
CA MET A 229 -5.32 10.49 2.52
C MET A 229 -5.81 9.03 2.62
N LEU A 230 -5.45 8.31 3.70
CA LEU A 230 -5.91 6.95 3.92
C LEU A 230 -7.44 6.87 3.95
N ARG A 231 -8.09 7.78 4.68
CA ARG A 231 -9.56 7.83 4.78
C ARG A 231 -10.22 8.16 3.46
N SER A 232 -9.62 9.07 2.66
CA SER A 232 -10.13 9.42 1.34
C SER A 232 -10.07 8.25 0.38
N ILE A 233 -8.94 7.55 0.31
CA ILE A 233 -8.76 6.34 -0.51
C ILE A 233 -9.74 5.24 -0.06
N ALA A 234 -9.88 5.04 1.23
CA ALA A 234 -10.77 4.03 1.80
C ALA A 234 -12.24 4.31 1.50
N ALA A 235 -12.68 5.56 1.63
CA ALA A 235 -14.05 5.95 1.30
C ALA A 235 -14.38 5.66 -0.18
N LEU A 236 -13.49 6.03 -1.10
CA LEU A 236 -13.63 5.72 -2.52
C LEU A 236 -13.64 4.21 -2.79
N SER A 237 -12.81 3.44 -2.10
CA SER A 237 -12.78 1.97 -2.23
C SER A 237 -14.10 1.35 -1.78
N VAL A 238 -14.70 1.83 -0.68
CA VAL A 238 -16.01 1.38 -0.18
C VAL A 238 -17.13 1.76 -1.14
N GLU A 239 -17.14 2.98 -1.66
CA GLU A 239 -18.15 3.42 -2.62
C GLU A 239 -18.11 2.58 -3.91
N SER A 240 -16.91 2.35 -4.43
CA SER A 240 -16.71 1.50 -5.61
C SER A 240 -17.12 0.04 -5.34
N THR A 241 -16.83 -0.50 -4.15
CA THR A 241 -17.25 -1.83 -3.74
C THR A 241 -18.78 -1.95 -3.68
N LYS A 242 -19.45 -0.93 -3.12
CA LYS A 242 -20.92 -0.88 -3.10
C LYS A 242 -21.53 -0.75 -4.51
N ALA A 243 -20.86 -0.06 -5.42
CA ALA A 243 -21.30 0.04 -6.81
C ALA A 243 -21.25 -1.33 -7.49
N ILE A 244 -20.16 -2.11 -7.32
CA ILE A 244 -20.04 -3.47 -7.85
C ILE A 244 -21.14 -4.39 -7.31
N ALA A 245 -21.47 -4.30 -6.03
CA ALA A 245 -22.51 -5.16 -5.42
C ALA A 245 -23.93 -4.87 -5.88
N ARG A 246 -24.17 -3.75 -6.58
CA ARG A 246 -25.49 -3.36 -7.12
C ARG A 246 -25.67 -3.77 -8.59
N THR A 247 -24.61 -4.17 -9.26
CA THR A 247 -24.64 -4.67 -10.65
C THR A 247 -24.84 -6.16 -10.70
#